data_4fb830b6199b6578980edfc9b88d8294
#
_entry.id   4fb830b6199b6578980edfc9b88d8294
#
_cell.length_a   1.000
_cell.length_b   1.000
_cell.length_c   1.000
_cell.angle_alpha   90.00
_cell.angle_beta   90.00
_cell.angle_gamma   90.00
#
_symmetry.space_group_name_H-M   'P 1'
#
loop_
_entity.id
_entity.type
_entity.pdbx_description
1 polymer ?
#
loop_
_entity_poly.entity_id
_entity_poly.type
_entity_poly.pdbx_seq_one_letter_code
_entity_poly.pdbx_strand_id
1 'polypeptide(L)'
;MKTIRKKLAVAALAGTALLSASAHAFFGNDDDTLKLGYLVKQPEEPWFQTEWNFAEKAGKEYGFEVIKMAVPDGEKTLNAIDTLAASGAKGFVICTPDPKLGPAIMAKAKSYDLKVITVDDQFLNAKGKPMTNVPLVMMAASQIGQRQGQELYKEMQKRGWNPANSAVMAITADELDTARRRVDGSIAALKEAGFPANQIYRVPTKTNDIPGALDAANSLLVQYPNVKHWLVVGMNDNTVLGGIRATEGQGFDAQNVIGIGINGVDAVNELAKSKPTGFYGSLLPSPDVHGFKSIESLYKWVKDGVEPKKFVEVTDVVLITRENYKAELKKKGL
;
A
#
# COMPACT_ATOMS: atom_id res chain seq x y z
N MET A 1 11.01 -90.47 44.42
CA MET A 1 11.60 -91.56 43.62
C MET A 1 11.91 -91.10 42.23
N LYS A 2 13.16 -91.25 41.84
CA LYS A 2 13.71 -91.33 40.46
C LYS A 2 13.58 -90.06 39.61
N THR A 3 14.60 -89.29 39.51
CA THR A 3 15.95 -89.41 38.81
C THR A 3 15.86 -89.34 37.26
N ILE A 4 16.68 -88.48 36.76
CA ILE A 4 17.60 -88.66 35.58
C ILE A 4 17.02 -88.05 34.26
N ARG A 5 17.66 -87.40 33.45
CA ARG A 5 19.05 -86.91 33.14
C ARG A 5 19.01 -85.89 31.97
N LYS A 6 19.84 -84.91 32.09
CA LYS A 6 20.65 -84.26 31.08
C LYS A 6 20.53 -84.77 29.67
N LYS A 7 20.46 -83.86 28.67
CA LYS A 7 21.46 -83.76 27.63
C LYS A 7 21.44 -82.37 26.98
N LEU A 8 22.61 -81.76 26.88
CA LEU A 8 22.97 -80.60 26.08
C LEU A 8 22.81 -80.90 24.58
N ALA A 9 22.44 -80.00 23.81
CA ALA A 9 22.95 -79.82 22.45
C ALA A 9 23.03 -78.31 22.13
N VAL A 10 24.25 -77.97 21.71
CA VAL A 10 24.74 -76.67 21.29
C VAL A 10 24.40 -76.46 19.82
N ALA A 11 24.33 -75.21 19.43
CA ALA A 11 24.54 -74.57 18.13
C ALA A 11 23.32 -74.35 17.25
N ALA A 12 23.00 -73.09 16.98
CA ALA A 12 23.52 -72.38 15.82
C ALA A 12 23.05 -70.93 15.89
N LEU A 13 24.01 -69.98 15.85
CA LEU A 13 23.78 -68.57 15.53
C LEU A 13 23.25 -68.49 14.10
N ALA A 14 22.10 -67.88 13.94
CA ALA A 14 21.73 -67.22 12.69
C ALA A 14 21.29 -65.81 13.04
N GLY A 15 22.15 -64.83 12.68
CA GLY A 15 21.91 -63.43 12.86
C GLY A 15 20.78 -62.96 11.97
N THR A 16 19.73 -62.43 12.53
CA THR A 16 18.80 -61.52 11.87
C THR A 16 19.18 -60.12 12.23
N ALA A 17 19.89 -59.46 11.35
CA ALA A 17 20.10 -58.01 11.37
C ALA A 17 18.73 -57.37 11.13
N LEU A 18 18.10 -56.92 12.18
CA LEU A 18 16.98 -55.99 12.13
C LEU A 18 17.57 -54.63 11.66
N LEU A 19 17.40 -54.33 10.38
CA LEU A 19 17.51 -53.01 9.83
C LEU A 19 16.46 -52.16 10.51
N SER A 20 16.83 -51.49 11.58
CA SER A 20 16.10 -50.32 12.14
C SER A 20 16.23 -49.21 11.11
N ALA A 21 15.31 -49.17 10.15
CA ALA A 21 15.09 -47.96 9.35
C ALA A 21 14.57 -46.89 10.34
N SER A 22 15.52 -46.12 10.85
CA SER A 22 15.20 -44.85 11.52
C SER A 22 14.49 -43.97 10.49
N ALA A 23 13.17 -44.02 10.50
CA ALA A 23 12.38 -42.96 9.90
C ALA A 23 12.75 -41.68 10.69
N HIS A 24 13.75 -40.96 10.19
CA HIS A 24 13.91 -39.57 10.53
C HIS A 24 12.66 -38.89 9.96
N ALA A 25 11.64 -38.76 10.79
CA ALA A 25 10.61 -37.77 10.56
C ALA A 25 11.34 -36.44 10.40
N PHE A 26 11.32 -35.91 9.20
CA PHE A 26 11.70 -34.55 8.90
C PHE A 26 10.67 -33.64 9.61
N PHE A 27 10.79 -33.51 10.92
CA PHE A 27 10.34 -32.32 11.62
C PHE A 27 11.40 -31.30 11.29
N GLY A 28 11.24 -30.59 10.15
CA GLY A 28 11.94 -29.36 9.94
C GLY A 28 11.66 -28.50 11.17
N ASN A 29 12.71 -28.11 11.89
CA ASN A 29 12.59 -27.09 12.92
C ASN A 29 12.00 -25.86 12.24
N ASP A 30 10.82 -25.40 12.70
CA ASP A 30 10.21 -24.11 12.31
C ASP A 30 11.16 -22.92 12.58
N ASP A 31 12.29 -23.13 13.23
CA ASP A 31 13.30 -22.12 13.56
C ASP A 31 14.21 -21.71 12.39
N ASP A 32 14.26 -22.48 11.28
CA ASP A 32 15.14 -22.17 10.13
C ASP A 32 14.45 -21.38 9.01
N THR A 33 13.15 -21.12 9.12
CA THR A 33 12.43 -20.34 8.11
C THR A 33 12.85 -18.89 8.15
N LEU A 34 13.36 -18.36 7.03
CA LEU A 34 13.70 -16.94 6.90
C LEU A 34 12.48 -16.07 7.21
N LYS A 35 12.64 -15.09 8.12
CA LYS A 35 11.59 -14.16 8.51
C LYS A 35 11.89 -12.77 7.99
N LEU A 36 10.88 -12.12 7.39
CA LEU A 36 10.94 -10.75 6.88
C LEU A 36 9.74 -9.96 7.38
N GLY A 37 9.97 -8.70 7.79
CA GLY A 37 8.89 -7.81 8.23
C GLY A 37 8.21 -7.09 7.06
N TYR A 38 6.91 -6.79 7.22
CA TYR A 38 6.20 -5.85 6.37
C TYR A 38 5.37 -4.89 7.25
N LEU A 39 5.82 -3.62 7.32
CA LEU A 39 5.31 -2.61 8.25
C LEU A 39 4.49 -1.57 7.49
N VAL A 40 3.25 -1.31 7.94
CA VAL A 40 2.35 -0.34 7.30
C VAL A 40 1.79 0.66 8.31
N LYS A 41 1.62 1.90 7.87
CA LYS A 41 1.16 3.01 8.71
C LYS A 41 -0.33 3.00 9.03
N GLN A 42 -1.18 2.50 8.13
CA GLN A 42 -2.64 2.54 8.22
C GLN A 42 -3.24 1.15 7.91
N PRO A 43 -3.11 0.18 8.83
CA PRO A 43 -3.48 -1.21 8.60
C PRO A 43 -4.97 -1.41 8.34
N GLU A 44 -5.82 -0.46 8.71
CA GLU A 44 -7.26 -0.46 8.45
C GLU A 44 -7.65 -0.16 7.00
N GLU A 45 -6.75 0.48 6.23
CA GLU A 45 -7.04 0.81 4.84
C GLU A 45 -6.86 -0.41 3.93
N PRO A 46 -7.81 -0.69 3.01
CA PRO A 46 -7.76 -1.79 2.06
C PRO A 46 -6.49 -1.82 1.20
N TRP A 47 -5.89 -0.66 0.87
CA TRP A 47 -4.62 -0.57 0.17
C TRP A 47 -3.51 -1.31 0.92
N PHE A 48 -3.31 -1.02 2.21
CA PHE A 48 -2.25 -1.66 3.02
C PHE A 48 -2.54 -3.13 3.33
N GLN A 49 -3.82 -3.50 3.46
CA GLN A 49 -4.21 -4.92 3.53
C GLN A 49 -3.83 -5.66 2.24
N THR A 50 -3.99 -5.01 1.11
CA THR A 50 -3.61 -5.57 -0.20
C THR A 50 -2.10 -5.74 -0.31
N GLU A 51 -1.30 -4.79 0.14
CA GLU A 51 0.16 -4.94 0.19
C GLU A 51 0.57 -6.14 1.04
N TRP A 52 -0.01 -6.31 2.22
CA TRP A 52 0.24 -7.46 3.08
C TRP A 52 -0.14 -8.79 2.43
N ASN A 53 -1.28 -8.86 1.73
CA ASN A 53 -1.70 -10.06 1.02
C ASN A 53 -0.71 -10.45 -0.09
N PHE A 54 -0.22 -9.47 -0.83
CA PHE A 54 0.81 -9.72 -1.85
C PHE A 54 2.16 -10.09 -1.24
N ALA A 55 2.53 -9.52 -0.10
CA ALA A 55 3.74 -9.90 0.63
C ALA A 55 3.66 -11.36 1.12
N GLU A 56 2.53 -11.78 1.70
CA GLU A 56 2.31 -13.18 2.10
C GLU A 56 2.32 -14.14 0.91
N LYS A 57 1.81 -13.70 -0.24
CA LYS A 57 1.88 -14.48 -1.48
C LYS A 57 3.33 -14.73 -1.89
N ALA A 58 4.18 -13.70 -1.80
CA ALA A 58 5.62 -13.86 -2.03
C ALA A 58 6.26 -14.79 -1.00
N GLY A 59 5.91 -14.66 0.29
CA GLY A 59 6.39 -15.56 1.35
C GLY A 59 6.07 -17.02 1.06
N LYS A 60 4.84 -17.31 0.62
CA LYS A 60 4.43 -18.66 0.22
C LYS A 60 5.17 -19.18 -1.01
N GLU A 61 5.42 -18.30 -2.00
CA GLU A 61 6.09 -18.69 -3.25
C GLU A 61 7.58 -18.97 -3.05
N TYR A 62 8.25 -18.16 -2.21
CA TYR A 62 9.71 -18.27 -1.98
C TYR A 62 10.10 -19.02 -0.70
N GLY A 63 9.14 -19.42 0.13
CA GLY A 63 9.39 -20.19 1.36
C GLY A 63 9.95 -19.36 2.51
N PHE A 64 9.43 -18.17 2.76
CA PHE A 64 9.77 -17.35 3.92
C PHE A 64 8.52 -16.87 4.67
N GLU A 65 8.67 -16.57 5.96
CA GLU A 65 7.62 -16.03 6.81
C GLU A 65 7.55 -14.50 6.68
N VAL A 66 6.33 -13.95 6.56
CA VAL A 66 6.07 -12.51 6.58
C VAL A 66 5.48 -12.11 7.92
N ILE A 67 6.21 -11.29 8.68
CA ILE A 67 5.74 -10.69 9.94
C ILE A 67 5.08 -9.34 9.62
N LYS A 68 3.74 -9.30 9.68
CA LYS A 68 2.95 -8.09 9.42
C LYS A 68 2.83 -7.26 10.69
N MET A 69 3.13 -5.96 10.61
CA MET A 69 3.05 -5.07 11.77
C MET A 69 2.44 -3.71 11.41
N ALA A 70 1.54 -3.23 12.28
CA ALA A 70 0.99 -1.88 12.22
C ALA A 70 1.93 -0.89 12.89
N VAL A 71 2.27 0.19 12.18
CA VAL A 71 3.19 1.24 12.66
C VAL A 71 2.62 2.64 12.45
N PRO A 72 1.48 2.98 13.11
CA PRO A 72 0.76 4.23 12.88
C PRO A 72 1.49 5.47 13.42
N ASP A 73 2.52 5.29 14.21
CA ASP A 73 3.32 6.37 14.80
C ASP A 73 4.80 5.99 14.97
N GLY A 74 5.62 6.96 15.37
CA GLY A 74 7.07 6.77 15.51
C GLY A 74 7.45 5.81 16.63
N GLU A 75 6.73 5.81 17.75
CA GLU A 75 7.01 4.92 18.88
C GLU A 75 6.75 3.48 18.47
N LYS A 76 5.58 3.19 17.89
CA LYS A 76 5.24 1.85 17.40
C LYS A 76 6.16 1.40 16.28
N THR A 77 6.62 2.33 15.43
CA THR A 77 7.61 2.01 14.40
C THR A 77 8.92 1.49 15.01
N LEU A 78 9.47 2.19 15.98
CA LEU A 78 10.73 1.79 16.60
C LEU A 78 10.56 0.49 17.42
N ASN A 79 9.46 0.32 18.14
CA ASN A 79 9.16 -0.91 18.88
C ASN A 79 8.95 -2.12 17.95
N ALA A 80 8.37 -1.90 16.76
CA ALA A 80 8.21 -2.95 15.75
C ALA A 80 9.59 -3.47 15.25
N ILE A 81 10.58 -2.60 15.10
CA ILE A 81 11.93 -3.01 14.71
C ILE A 81 12.58 -3.88 15.79
N ASP A 82 12.40 -3.55 17.07
CA ASP A 82 12.87 -4.40 18.18
C ASP A 82 12.20 -5.78 18.15
N THR A 83 10.89 -5.80 17.92
CA THR A 83 10.11 -7.05 17.82
C THR A 83 10.56 -7.91 16.64
N LEU A 84 10.84 -7.31 15.49
CA LEU A 84 11.37 -8.02 14.32
C LEU A 84 12.74 -8.61 14.61
N ALA A 85 13.63 -7.85 15.24
CA ALA A 85 14.96 -8.34 15.62
C ALA A 85 14.87 -9.50 16.62
N ALA A 86 14.03 -9.38 17.65
CA ALA A 86 13.77 -10.45 18.64
C ALA A 86 13.16 -11.71 18.01
N SER A 87 12.36 -11.56 16.95
CA SER A 87 11.77 -12.67 16.19
C SER A 87 12.74 -13.34 15.21
N GLY A 88 13.98 -12.83 15.10
CA GLY A 88 14.99 -13.36 14.17
C GLY A 88 14.82 -12.91 12.72
N ALA A 89 13.98 -11.90 12.44
CA ALA A 89 13.86 -11.33 11.12
C ALA A 89 15.21 -10.79 10.59
N LYS A 90 15.38 -10.80 9.27
CA LYS A 90 16.63 -10.36 8.61
C LYS A 90 16.50 -9.03 7.87
N GLY A 91 15.30 -8.48 7.84
CA GLY A 91 14.99 -7.21 7.21
C GLY A 91 13.50 -6.96 7.18
N PHE A 92 13.12 -5.78 6.69
CA PHE A 92 11.72 -5.40 6.55
C PHE A 92 11.48 -4.41 5.42
N VAL A 93 10.27 -4.46 4.89
CA VAL A 93 9.68 -3.43 4.04
C VAL A 93 8.85 -2.52 4.94
N ILE A 94 8.86 -1.21 4.68
CA ILE A 94 8.11 -0.25 5.50
C ILE A 94 7.48 0.88 4.68
N CYS A 95 6.17 1.10 4.89
CA CYS A 95 5.51 2.37 4.63
C CYS A 95 5.46 3.16 5.95
N THR A 96 6.32 4.18 6.06
CA THR A 96 6.50 4.92 7.32
C THR A 96 5.36 5.90 7.59
N PRO A 97 4.92 6.08 8.86
CA PRO A 97 3.95 7.13 9.22
C PRO A 97 4.53 8.55 9.09
N ASP A 98 5.84 8.71 9.27
CA ASP A 98 6.56 9.98 9.11
C ASP A 98 7.92 9.74 8.45
N PRO A 99 8.16 10.29 7.26
CA PRO A 99 9.46 10.22 6.57
C PRO A 99 10.66 10.73 7.40
N LYS A 100 10.44 11.63 8.34
CA LYS A 100 11.50 12.17 9.21
C LYS A 100 12.03 11.16 10.22
N LEU A 101 11.34 10.04 10.43
CA LEU A 101 11.82 8.92 11.23
C LEU A 101 12.98 8.15 10.57
N GLY A 102 13.25 8.41 9.29
CA GLY A 102 14.26 7.70 8.49
C GLY A 102 15.61 7.51 9.21
N PRO A 103 16.25 8.54 9.78
CA PRO A 103 17.52 8.38 10.51
C PRO A 103 17.42 7.43 11.71
N ALA A 104 16.35 7.52 12.51
CA ALA A 104 16.13 6.67 13.67
C ALA A 104 15.87 5.22 13.27
N ILE A 105 15.00 5.00 12.25
CA ILE A 105 14.71 3.67 11.68
C ILE A 105 16.00 3.03 11.17
N MET A 106 16.80 3.74 10.37
CA MET A 106 18.03 3.21 9.80
C MET A 106 19.12 2.94 10.85
N ALA A 107 19.24 3.81 11.86
CA ALA A 107 20.17 3.59 12.97
C ALA A 107 19.80 2.31 13.74
N LYS A 108 18.52 2.14 14.05
CA LYS A 108 18.02 0.98 14.78
C LYS A 108 18.10 -0.31 13.94
N ALA A 109 17.71 -0.27 12.67
CA ALA A 109 17.86 -1.39 11.77
C ALA A 109 19.34 -1.83 11.64
N LYS A 110 20.25 -0.88 11.53
CA LYS A 110 21.68 -1.15 11.47
C LYS A 110 22.22 -1.82 12.74
N SER A 111 21.73 -1.43 13.93
CA SER A 111 22.16 -2.05 15.20
C SER A 111 21.79 -3.53 15.31
N TYR A 112 20.77 -3.97 14.55
CA TYR A 112 20.31 -5.35 14.48
C TYR A 112 20.67 -6.07 13.16
N ASP A 113 21.49 -5.44 12.31
CA ASP A 113 21.85 -5.93 10.97
C ASP A 113 20.62 -6.24 10.07
N LEU A 114 19.55 -5.45 10.20
CA LEU A 114 18.34 -5.60 9.40
C LEU A 114 18.45 -4.82 8.08
N LYS A 115 18.10 -5.47 6.97
CA LYS A 115 17.96 -4.81 5.67
C LYS A 115 16.63 -4.07 5.60
N VAL A 116 16.59 -2.89 4.94
CA VAL A 116 15.41 -2.02 4.89
C VAL A 116 15.10 -1.62 3.46
N ILE A 117 13.84 -1.78 3.05
CA ILE A 117 13.27 -1.21 1.82
C ILE A 117 12.09 -0.34 2.23
N THR A 118 11.97 0.86 1.68
CA THR A 118 10.80 1.72 1.87
C THR A 118 9.81 1.56 0.72
N VAL A 119 8.52 1.65 1.04
CA VAL A 119 7.45 1.73 0.05
C VAL A 119 6.65 3.01 0.26
N ASP A 120 6.08 3.54 -0.83
CA ASP A 120 5.30 4.78 -0.91
C ASP A 120 6.08 6.04 -0.52
N ASP A 121 6.59 6.13 0.71
CA ASP A 121 7.20 7.36 1.24
C ASP A 121 8.71 7.21 1.42
N GLN A 122 9.46 8.15 0.82
CA GLN A 122 10.91 8.20 0.94
C GLN A 122 11.34 8.79 2.28
N PHE A 123 12.27 8.14 2.97
CA PHE A 123 12.85 8.67 4.19
C PHE A 123 13.55 10.01 3.96
N LEU A 124 13.42 10.91 4.92
CA LEU A 124 14.12 12.19 4.98
C LEU A 124 15.21 12.16 6.04
N ASN A 125 16.36 12.77 5.73
CA ASN A 125 17.42 12.96 6.72
C ASN A 125 17.11 14.13 7.67
N ALA A 126 17.95 14.37 8.66
CA ALA A 126 17.77 15.44 9.65
C ALA A 126 17.68 16.86 9.05
N LYS A 127 18.09 17.05 7.79
CA LYS A 127 17.99 18.31 7.04
C LYS A 127 16.75 18.35 6.14
N GLY A 128 15.84 17.38 6.27
CA GLY A 128 14.63 17.26 5.43
C GLY A 128 14.92 16.86 3.97
N LYS A 129 16.11 16.35 3.64
CA LYS A 129 16.44 15.90 2.29
C LYS A 129 16.22 14.39 2.16
N PRO A 130 15.80 13.90 0.97
CA PRO A 130 15.62 12.49 0.68
C PRO A 130 16.85 11.64 0.98
N MET A 131 16.66 10.49 1.61
CA MET A 131 17.69 9.47 1.89
C MET A 131 17.78 8.50 0.71
N THR A 132 18.54 8.89 -0.33
CA THR A 132 18.62 8.12 -1.60
C THR A 132 19.44 6.83 -1.49
N ASN A 133 20.09 6.59 -0.36
CA ASN A 133 20.83 5.35 -0.08
C ASN A 133 19.93 4.20 0.39
N VAL A 134 18.68 4.47 0.80
CA VAL A 134 17.71 3.45 1.17
C VAL A 134 16.87 3.10 -0.05
N PRO A 135 16.74 1.82 -0.43
CA PRO A 135 15.90 1.41 -1.55
C PRO A 135 14.44 1.82 -1.34
N LEU A 136 13.82 2.32 -2.39
CA LEU A 136 12.45 2.84 -2.40
C LEU A 136 11.65 2.26 -3.57
N VAL A 137 10.46 1.77 -3.29
CA VAL A 137 9.41 1.48 -4.28
C VAL A 137 8.28 2.47 -4.06
N MET A 138 7.97 3.31 -5.04
CA MET A 138 6.91 4.31 -4.91
C MET A 138 6.06 4.43 -6.17
N MET A 139 4.87 4.96 -6.03
CA MET A 139 4.06 5.37 -7.17
C MET A 139 4.68 6.57 -7.86
N ALA A 140 4.53 6.66 -9.19
CA ALA A 140 4.88 7.83 -9.99
C ALA A 140 3.92 8.99 -9.68
N ALA A 141 4.01 9.53 -8.47
CA ALA A 141 3.01 10.41 -7.86
C ALA A 141 2.57 11.56 -8.79
N SER A 142 3.53 12.29 -9.39
CA SER A 142 3.21 13.39 -10.31
C SER A 142 2.50 12.91 -11.57
N GLN A 143 2.93 11.79 -12.17
CA GLN A 143 2.33 11.24 -13.40
C GLN A 143 0.93 10.70 -13.15
N ILE A 144 0.73 10.02 -12.00
CA ILE A 144 -0.59 9.52 -11.59
C ILE A 144 -1.54 10.71 -11.35
N GLY A 145 -1.06 11.76 -10.69
CA GLY A 145 -1.82 13.00 -10.54
C GLY A 145 -2.17 13.64 -11.89
N GLN A 146 -1.22 13.74 -12.81
CA GLN A 146 -1.49 14.25 -14.17
C GLN A 146 -2.60 13.41 -14.85
N ARG A 147 -2.53 12.09 -14.74
CA ARG A 147 -3.57 11.20 -15.27
C ARG A 147 -4.93 11.45 -14.62
N GLN A 148 -4.98 11.68 -13.30
CA GLN A 148 -6.22 12.02 -12.59
C GLN A 148 -6.83 13.32 -13.15
N GLY A 149 -6.05 14.37 -13.30
CA GLY A 149 -6.51 15.65 -13.85
C GLY A 149 -7.00 15.53 -15.29
N GLN A 150 -6.29 14.77 -16.13
CA GLN A 150 -6.68 14.49 -17.52
C GLN A 150 -8.03 13.75 -17.61
N GLU A 151 -8.23 12.71 -16.79
CA GLU A 151 -9.48 11.94 -16.81
C GLU A 151 -10.66 12.76 -16.23
N LEU A 152 -10.42 13.59 -15.21
CA LEU A 152 -11.42 14.53 -14.70
C LEU A 152 -11.88 15.51 -15.78
N TYR A 153 -10.95 16.13 -16.49
CA TYR A 153 -11.25 17.08 -17.54
C TYR A 153 -11.97 16.41 -18.72
N LYS A 154 -11.55 15.23 -19.14
CA LYS A 154 -12.18 14.43 -20.17
C LYS A 154 -13.62 14.07 -19.83
N GLU A 155 -13.89 13.61 -18.61
CA GLU A 155 -15.26 13.29 -18.18
C GLU A 155 -16.12 14.55 -18.06
N MET A 156 -15.57 15.67 -17.60
CA MET A 156 -16.22 16.97 -17.59
C MET A 156 -16.68 17.37 -19.01
N GLN A 157 -15.78 17.26 -20.02
CA GLN A 157 -16.13 17.55 -21.42
C GLN A 157 -17.19 16.61 -21.95
N LYS A 158 -17.12 15.31 -21.64
CA LYS A 158 -18.12 14.30 -22.03
C LYS A 158 -19.50 14.62 -21.49
N ARG A 159 -19.57 15.20 -20.27
CA ARG A 159 -20.84 15.65 -19.66
C ARG A 159 -21.32 17.00 -20.22
N GLY A 160 -20.57 17.64 -21.09
CA GLY A 160 -20.90 18.96 -21.66
C GLY A 160 -20.83 20.10 -20.63
N TRP A 161 -20.08 19.97 -19.55
CA TRP A 161 -19.96 21.02 -18.55
C TRP A 161 -19.13 22.19 -19.05
N ASN A 162 -19.60 23.40 -18.76
CA ASN A 162 -18.82 24.60 -19.05
C ASN A 162 -17.86 24.88 -17.87
N PRO A 163 -16.55 25.00 -18.14
CA PRO A 163 -15.58 25.36 -17.10
C PRO A 163 -15.95 26.63 -16.31
N ALA A 164 -16.60 27.61 -16.96
CA ALA A 164 -17.02 28.85 -16.31
C ALA A 164 -18.03 28.66 -15.15
N ASN A 165 -18.78 27.55 -15.15
CA ASN A 165 -19.75 27.18 -14.12
C ASN A 165 -19.29 26.03 -13.23
N SER A 166 -18.02 25.62 -13.37
CA SER A 166 -17.43 24.48 -12.69
C SER A 166 -16.29 24.95 -11.80
N ALA A 167 -16.02 24.23 -10.73
CA ALA A 167 -14.86 24.48 -9.89
C ALA A 167 -14.15 23.17 -9.52
N VAL A 168 -12.89 23.29 -9.13
CA VAL A 168 -12.08 22.19 -8.64
C VAL A 168 -11.90 22.33 -7.14
N MET A 169 -12.31 21.31 -6.41
CA MET A 169 -11.99 21.07 -5.01
C MET A 169 -10.77 20.18 -4.97
N ALA A 170 -9.60 20.76 -4.68
CA ALA A 170 -8.34 20.01 -4.56
C ALA A 170 -8.00 19.82 -3.07
N ILE A 171 -8.32 18.64 -2.53
CA ILE A 171 -8.06 18.29 -1.14
C ILE A 171 -6.59 17.92 -0.97
N THR A 172 -5.87 18.66 -0.13
CA THR A 172 -4.41 18.61 -0.04
C THR A 172 -3.90 18.17 1.33
N ALA A 173 -2.75 17.47 1.33
CA ALA A 173 -1.94 17.18 2.51
C ALA A 173 -0.47 17.46 2.12
N ASP A 174 -0.14 18.76 2.07
CA ASP A 174 1.09 19.27 1.43
C ASP A 174 2.37 18.93 2.19
N GLU A 175 2.29 18.55 3.45
CA GLU A 175 3.40 18.06 4.28
C GLU A 175 3.90 16.66 3.84
N LEU A 176 3.05 15.88 3.16
CA LEU A 176 3.42 14.59 2.56
C LEU A 176 3.79 14.79 1.09
N ASP A 177 5.05 14.61 0.75
CA ASP A 177 5.56 14.87 -0.62
C ASP A 177 4.80 14.09 -1.69
N THR A 178 4.53 12.80 -1.45
CA THR A 178 3.78 11.94 -2.40
C THR A 178 2.34 12.44 -2.59
N ALA A 179 1.66 12.87 -1.52
CA ALA A 179 0.32 13.43 -1.57
C ALA A 179 0.30 14.76 -2.36
N ARG A 180 1.21 15.66 -2.01
CA ARG A 180 1.37 16.95 -2.67
C ARG A 180 1.62 16.78 -4.17
N ARG A 181 2.55 15.91 -4.56
CA ARG A 181 2.89 15.64 -5.97
C ARG A 181 1.72 15.09 -6.77
N ARG A 182 0.84 14.26 -6.18
CA ARG A 182 -0.38 13.76 -6.83
C ARG A 182 -1.34 14.92 -7.11
N VAL A 183 -1.65 15.73 -6.10
CA VAL A 183 -2.60 16.85 -6.24
C VAL A 183 -2.04 17.93 -7.18
N ASP A 184 -0.76 18.28 -7.06
CA ASP A 184 -0.09 19.24 -7.94
C ASP A 184 -0.09 18.76 -9.41
N GLY A 185 0.13 17.47 -9.64
CA GLY A 185 0.04 16.87 -10.96
C GLY A 185 -1.36 17.00 -11.57
N SER A 186 -2.40 16.75 -10.77
CA SER A 186 -3.80 16.90 -11.20
C SER A 186 -4.15 18.33 -11.53
N ILE A 187 -3.75 19.27 -10.68
CA ILE A 187 -3.96 20.71 -10.91
C ILE A 187 -3.22 21.18 -12.18
N ALA A 188 -1.98 20.72 -12.39
CA ALA A 188 -1.21 21.06 -13.58
C ALA A 188 -1.90 20.58 -14.86
N ALA A 189 -2.35 19.31 -14.88
CA ALA A 189 -3.05 18.75 -16.03
C ALA A 189 -4.39 19.44 -16.33
N LEU A 190 -5.15 19.81 -15.30
CA LEU A 190 -6.39 20.57 -15.47
C LEU A 190 -6.11 21.96 -16.10
N LYS A 191 -5.08 22.67 -15.62
CA LYS A 191 -4.68 23.97 -16.17
C LYS A 191 -4.19 23.85 -17.61
N GLU A 192 -3.38 22.83 -17.89
CA GLU A 192 -2.88 22.55 -19.25
C GLU A 192 -4.03 22.25 -20.22
N ALA A 193 -5.07 21.56 -19.77
CA ALA A 193 -6.29 21.32 -20.53
C ALA A 193 -7.19 22.56 -20.71
N GLY A 194 -6.84 23.71 -20.10
CA GLY A 194 -7.57 24.97 -20.23
C GLY A 194 -8.58 25.24 -19.11
N PHE A 195 -8.56 24.49 -18.00
CA PHE A 195 -9.43 24.80 -16.86
C PHE A 195 -8.98 26.09 -16.17
N PRO A 196 -9.90 27.04 -15.85
CA PRO A 196 -9.56 28.33 -15.26
C PRO A 196 -8.85 28.20 -13.91
N ALA A 197 -7.66 28.75 -13.79
CA ALA A 197 -6.83 28.61 -12.59
C ALA A 197 -7.48 29.26 -11.35
N ASN A 198 -8.27 30.31 -11.52
CA ASN A 198 -9.00 31.01 -10.44
C ASN A 198 -10.23 30.25 -9.93
N GLN A 199 -10.58 29.11 -10.54
CA GLN A 199 -11.65 28.22 -10.11
C GLN A 199 -11.09 26.89 -9.53
N ILE A 200 -9.80 26.83 -9.24
CA ILE A 200 -9.13 25.70 -8.60
C ILE A 200 -8.82 26.08 -7.15
N TYR A 201 -9.50 25.46 -6.22
CA TYR A 201 -9.39 25.76 -4.78
C TYR A 201 -8.64 24.65 -4.07
N ARG A 202 -7.50 24.97 -3.45
CA ARG A 202 -6.76 24.05 -2.58
C ARG A 202 -7.40 24.05 -1.21
N VAL A 203 -7.68 22.87 -0.69
CA VAL A 203 -8.37 22.67 0.58
C VAL A 203 -7.51 21.74 1.44
N PRO A 204 -6.71 22.29 2.38
CA PRO A 204 -5.88 21.47 3.25
C PRO A 204 -6.75 20.66 4.22
N THR A 205 -6.49 19.36 4.29
CA THR A 205 -7.11 18.46 5.28
C THR A 205 -6.18 18.22 6.46
N LYS A 206 -6.74 17.91 7.62
CA LYS A 206 -5.99 17.58 8.84
C LYS A 206 -5.57 16.11 8.87
N THR A 207 -6.42 15.24 8.33
CA THR A 207 -6.18 13.80 8.24
C THR A 207 -6.49 13.32 6.82
N ASN A 208 -5.85 12.23 6.40
CA ASN A 208 -5.92 11.73 5.01
C ASN A 208 -7.04 10.71 4.80
N ASP A 209 -8.04 10.77 5.64
CA ASP A 209 -9.22 9.90 5.69
C ASP A 209 -10.50 10.63 5.21
N ILE A 210 -11.61 9.88 5.17
CA ILE A 210 -12.91 10.42 4.76
C ILE A 210 -13.38 11.56 5.69
N PRO A 211 -13.34 11.43 7.04
CA PRO A 211 -13.77 12.50 7.94
C PRO A 211 -12.99 13.82 7.77
N GLY A 212 -11.67 13.76 7.72
CA GLY A 212 -10.85 14.97 7.58
C GLY A 212 -11.09 15.67 6.24
N ALA A 213 -11.23 14.92 5.16
CA ALA A 213 -11.53 15.45 3.84
C ALA A 213 -12.97 16.03 3.77
N LEU A 214 -13.95 15.39 4.42
CA LEU A 214 -15.32 15.88 4.55
C LEU A 214 -15.35 17.27 5.22
N ASP A 215 -14.67 17.42 6.35
CA ASP A 215 -14.61 18.68 7.10
C ASP A 215 -13.98 19.81 6.28
N ALA A 216 -12.87 19.50 5.61
CA ALA A 216 -12.18 20.46 4.75
C ALA A 216 -13.07 20.89 3.57
N ALA A 217 -13.73 19.93 2.90
CA ALA A 217 -14.61 20.15 1.76
C ALA A 217 -15.86 20.98 2.14
N ASN A 218 -16.49 20.69 3.28
CA ASN A 218 -17.64 21.45 3.78
C ASN A 218 -17.30 22.93 3.94
N SER A 219 -16.12 23.23 4.47
CA SER A 219 -15.65 24.60 4.65
C SER A 219 -15.53 25.36 3.31
N LEU A 220 -15.11 24.68 2.24
CA LEU A 220 -15.05 25.26 0.90
C LEU A 220 -16.45 25.49 0.30
N LEU A 221 -17.32 24.48 0.37
CA LEU A 221 -18.64 24.52 -0.28
C LEU A 221 -19.49 25.69 0.23
N VAL A 222 -19.40 26.01 1.53
CA VAL A 222 -20.10 27.17 2.13
C VAL A 222 -19.61 28.51 1.55
N GLN A 223 -18.35 28.61 1.15
CA GLN A 223 -17.76 29.82 0.58
C GLN A 223 -18.17 30.06 -0.90
N TYR A 224 -18.53 28.98 -1.61
CA TYR A 224 -18.82 29.03 -3.04
C TYR A 224 -20.20 28.45 -3.39
N PRO A 225 -21.31 28.98 -2.85
CA PRO A 225 -22.65 28.39 -2.99
C PRO A 225 -23.20 28.46 -4.42
N ASN A 226 -22.62 29.27 -5.30
CA ASN A 226 -23.07 29.47 -6.67
C ASN A 226 -22.42 28.53 -7.69
N VAL A 227 -21.43 27.72 -7.30
CA VAL A 227 -20.80 26.72 -8.16
C VAL A 227 -21.80 25.62 -8.47
N LYS A 228 -21.98 25.28 -9.75
CA LYS A 228 -22.95 24.28 -10.19
C LYS A 228 -22.36 22.89 -10.33
N HIS A 229 -21.07 22.81 -10.66
CA HIS A 229 -20.39 21.55 -10.91
C HIS A 229 -19.05 21.49 -10.19
N TRP A 230 -18.77 20.38 -9.55
CA TRP A 230 -17.53 20.19 -8.80
C TRP A 230 -16.69 19.05 -9.39
N LEU A 231 -15.43 19.34 -9.70
CA LEU A 231 -14.39 18.34 -9.89
C LEU A 231 -13.68 18.15 -8.55
N VAL A 232 -13.61 16.91 -8.06
CA VAL A 232 -12.98 16.59 -6.78
C VAL A 232 -11.65 15.86 -7.03
N VAL A 233 -10.57 16.49 -6.61
CA VAL A 233 -9.20 16.01 -6.65
C VAL A 233 -8.76 15.69 -5.23
N GLY A 234 -8.06 14.59 -5.04
CA GLY A 234 -7.46 14.21 -3.77
C GLY A 234 -6.27 13.28 -3.99
N MET A 235 -5.52 13.03 -2.94
CA MET A 235 -4.32 12.19 -3.02
C MET A 235 -4.62 10.69 -3.07
N ASN A 236 -5.80 10.26 -2.58
CA ASN A 236 -6.26 8.87 -2.52
C ASN A 236 -7.79 8.80 -2.64
N ASP A 237 -8.34 7.59 -2.67
CA ASP A 237 -9.78 7.36 -2.72
C ASP A 237 -10.51 7.99 -1.53
N ASN A 238 -9.97 7.85 -0.33
CA ASN A 238 -10.61 8.31 0.91
C ASN A 238 -10.77 9.83 0.95
N THR A 239 -9.76 10.59 0.51
CA THR A 239 -9.87 12.04 0.45
C THR A 239 -10.88 12.51 -0.60
N VAL A 240 -10.94 11.83 -1.77
CA VAL A 240 -11.96 12.12 -2.78
C VAL A 240 -13.35 11.74 -2.28
N LEU A 241 -13.51 10.60 -1.63
CA LEU A 241 -14.78 10.17 -1.02
C LEU A 241 -15.28 11.17 0.02
N GLY A 242 -14.39 11.72 0.85
CA GLY A 242 -14.75 12.79 1.81
C GLY A 242 -15.30 14.02 1.10
N GLY A 243 -14.67 14.48 0.03
CA GLY A 243 -15.17 15.56 -0.82
C GLY A 243 -16.54 15.25 -1.45
N ILE A 244 -16.73 14.00 -1.93
CA ILE A 244 -18.04 13.56 -2.46
C ILE A 244 -19.11 13.58 -1.37
N ARG A 245 -18.82 13.11 -0.15
CA ARG A 245 -19.79 13.15 0.97
C ARG A 245 -20.17 14.59 1.34
N ALA A 246 -19.23 15.52 1.29
CA ALA A 246 -19.50 16.92 1.51
C ALA A 246 -20.46 17.49 0.45
N THR A 247 -20.22 17.19 -0.85
CA THR A 247 -21.09 17.65 -1.93
C THR A 247 -22.49 17.04 -1.82
N GLU A 248 -22.61 15.74 -1.49
CA GLU A 248 -23.91 15.09 -1.22
C GLU A 248 -24.67 15.77 -0.06
N GLY A 249 -23.95 16.13 1.02
CA GLY A 249 -24.52 16.87 2.15
C GLY A 249 -25.05 18.26 1.79
N GLN A 250 -24.54 18.88 0.73
CA GLN A 250 -25.02 20.15 0.17
C GLN A 250 -26.08 19.97 -0.93
N GLY A 251 -26.53 18.74 -1.18
CA GLY A 251 -27.59 18.43 -2.16
C GLY A 251 -27.13 18.28 -3.59
N PHE A 252 -25.83 18.19 -3.85
CA PHE A 252 -25.34 17.86 -5.19
C PHE A 252 -25.58 16.37 -5.50
N ASP A 253 -26.04 16.08 -6.69
CA ASP A 253 -26.20 14.72 -7.19
C ASP A 253 -25.00 14.26 -8.03
N ALA A 254 -25.02 12.99 -8.44
CA ALA A 254 -23.96 12.39 -9.24
C ALA A 254 -23.73 13.07 -10.61
N GLN A 255 -24.71 13.82 -11.13
CA GLN A 255 -24.59 14.51 -12.41
C GLN A 255 -23.84 15.84 -12.28
N ASN A 256 -23.73 16.36 -11.06
CA ASN A 256 -23.13 17.66 -10.76
C ASN A 256 -21.72 17.54 -10.12
N VAL A 257 -21.24 16.32 -9.91
CA VAL A 257 -19.93 16.07 -9.28
C VAL A 257 -19.17 14.99 -10.04
N ILE A 258 -17.86 15.20 -10.23
CA ILE A 258 -16.95 14.20 -10.76
C ILE A 258 -15.75 14.12 -9.82
N GLY A 259 -15.61 13.02 -9.10
CA GLY A 259 -14.43 12.70 -8.31
C GLY A 259 -13.71 11.49 -8.88
N ILE A 260 -12.41 11.57 -9.00
CA ILE A 260 -11.57 10.44 -9.38
C ILE A 260 -10.53 10.24 -8.27
N GLY A 261 -10.54 9.07 -7.64
CA GLY A 261 -9.60 8.69 -6.60
C GLY A 261 -8.29 8.12 -7.13
N ILE A 262 -7.44 7.72 -6.21
CA ILE A 262 -6.20 6.98 -6.45
C ILE A 262 -6.12 5.90 -5.38
N ASN A 263 -5.69 4.72 -5.69
CA ASN A 263 -5.49 3.44 -5.01
C ASN A 263 -6.41 2.35 -5.57
N GLY A 264 -7.69 2.65 -5.82
CA GLY A 264 -8.64 1.75 -6.48
C GLY A 264 -9.29 0.74 -5.54
N VAL A 265 -8.55 0.15 -4.61
CA VAL A 265 -9.08 -0.89 -3.70
C VAL A 265 -10.01 -0.31 -2.62
N ASP A 266 -9.74 0.91 -2.17
CA ASP A 266 -10.58 1.63 -1.20
C ASP A 266 -11.90 2.09 -1.84
N ALA A 267 -11.92 2.25 -3.17
CA ALA A 267 -13.08 2.67 -3.95
C ALA A 267 -14.12 1.57 -4.22
N VAL A 268 -13.78 0.29 -4.00
CA VAL A 268 -14.60 -0.87 -4.44
C VAL A 268 -16.04 -0.79 -3.93
N ASN A 269 -16.21 -0.49 -2.64
CA ASN A 269 -17.53 -0.38 -2.03
C ASN A 269 -18.36 0.78 -2.64
N GLU A 270 -17.69 1.87 -3.02
CA GLU A 270 -18.35 3.01 -3.65
C GLU A 270 -18.79 2.68 -5.08
N LEU A 271 -17.89 2.07 -5.86
CA LEU A 271 -18.18 1.65 -7.22
C LEU A 271 -19.26 0.55 -7.30
N ALA A 272 -19.42 -0.25 -6.25
CA ALA A 272 -20.41 -1.31 -6.16
C ALA A 272 -21.83 -0.84 -5.79
N LYS A 273 -22.01 0.40 -5.34
CA LYS A 273 -23.34 0.93 -4.95
C LYS A 273 -24.34 0.83 -6.08
N SER A 274 -25.60 0.54 -5.78
CA SER A 274 -26.67 0.47 -6.78
C SER A 274 -26.93 1.80 -7.49
N LYS A 275 -26.84 2.91 -6.74
CA LYS A 275 -26.99 4.27 -7.28
C LYS A 275 -25.61 4.91 -7.50
N PRO A 276 -25.39 5.58 -8.64
CA PRO A 276 -24.21 6.38 -8.87
C PRO A 276 -24.09 7.51 -7.83
N THR A 277 -22.85 7.84 -7.46
CA THR A 277 -22.50 9.02 -6.68
C THR A 277 -21.60 9.92 -7.52
N GLY A 278 -21.17 11.06 -6.98
CA GLY A 278 -20.17 11.90 -7.64
C GLY A 278 -18.79 11.24 -7.80
N PHE A 279 -18.56 10.09 -7.16
CA PHE A 279 -17.34 9.32 -7.34
C PHE A 279 -17.39 8.54 -8.65
N TYR A 280 -16.72 9.09 -9.68
CA TYR A 280 -16.73 8.53 -11.03
C TYR A 280 -15.86 7.28 -11.15
N GLY A 281 -14.67 7.31 -10.55
CA GLY A 281 -13.73 6.21 -10.64
C GLY A 281 -12.48 6.41 -9.80
N SER A 282 -11.53 5.51 -9.96
CA SER A 282 -10.24 5.59 -9.29
C SER A 282 -9.11 5.12 -10.21
N LEU A 283 -7.94 5.69 -10.04
CA LEU A 283 -6.71 5.21 -10.66
C LEU A 283 -6.14 4.08 -9.79
N LEU A 284 -6.21 2.86 -10.32
CA LEU A 284 -5.67 1.65 -9.68
C LEU A 284 -4.23 1.43 -10.15
N PRO A 285 -3.21 1.65 -9.31
CA PRO A 285 -1.84 1.27 -9.62
C PRO A 285 -1.66 -0.25 -9.50
N SER A 286 -0.43 -0.74 -9.69
CA SER A 286 -0.09 -2.15 -9.55
C SER A 286 0.31 -2.49 -8.10
N PRO A 287 -0.62 -2.98 -7.25
CA PRO A 287 -0.35 -3.20 -5.83
C PRO A 287 0.62 -4.36 -5.59
N ASP A 288 0.74 -5.28 -6.57
CA ASP A 288 1.71 -6.38 -6.55
C ASP A 288 3.16 -5.87 -6.52
N VAL A 289 3.45 -4.73 -7.17
CA VAL A 289 4.80 -4.14 -7.13
C VAL A 289 5.14 -3.64 -5.73
N HIS A 290 4.17 -3.04 -5.03
CA HIS A 290 4.38 -2.58 -3.65
C HIS A 290 4.48 -3.75 -2.67
N GLY A 291 3.53 -4.67 -2.70
CA GLY A 291 3.50 -5.81 -1.77
C GLY A 291 4.48 -6.92 -2.15
N PHE A 292 4.28 -7.55 -3.33
CA PHE A 292 5.05 -8.75 -3.72
C PHE A 292 6.49 -8.41 -4.11
N LYS A 293 6.69 -7.47 -5.06
CA LYS A 293 8.01 -7.21 -5.62
C LYS A 293 8.96 -6.52 -4.64
N SER A 294 8.46 -5.71 -3.72
CA SER A 294 9.30 -5.08 -2.69
C SER A 294 9.88 -6.15 -1.74
N ILE A 295 9.05 -7.05 -1.22
CA ILE A 295 9.51 -8.08 -0.28
C ILE A 295 10.28 -9.22 -0.99
N GLU A 296 9.96 -9.53 -2.26
CA GLU A 296 10.77 -10.41 -3.10
C GLU A 296 12.19 -9.87 -3.26
N SER A 297 12.31 -8.56 -3.49
CA SER A 297 13.61 -7.89 -3.60
C SER A 297 14.38 -7.93 -2.28
N LEU A 298 13.67 -7.75 -1.14
CA LEU A 298 14.27 -7.89 0.19
C LEU A 298 14.74 -9.33 0.44
N TYR A 299 13.93 -10.33 0.08
CA TYR A 299 14.28 -11.74 0.20
C TYR A 299 15.57 -12.06 -0.58
N LYS A 300 15.67 -11.64 -1.84
CA LYS A 300 16.88 -11.82 -2.66
C LYS A 300 18.09 -11.09 -2.08
N TRP A 301 17.89 -9.92 -1.50
CA TRP A 301 18.96 -9.18 -0.85
C TRP A 301 19.50 -9.91 0.39
N VAL A 302 18.61 -10.45 1.21
CA VAL A 302 18.97 -11.18 2.43
C VAL A 302 19.58 -12.53 2.10
N LYS A 303 18.99 -13.29 1.18
CA LYS A 303 19.38 -14.66 0.87
C LYS A 303 20.58 -14.75 -0.06
N ASP A 304 20.57 -13.95 -1.13
CA ASP A 304 21.49 -14.09 -2.25
C ASP A 304 22.50 -12.92 -2.31
N GLY A 305 22.37 -11.92 -1.42
CA GLY A 305 23.19 -10.71 -1.43
C GLY A 305 22.88 -9.76 -2.61
N VAL A 306 21.79 -9.97 -3.33
CA VAL A 306 21.40 -9.14 -4.50
C VAL A 306 20.74 -7.87 -4.01
N GLU A 307 21.51 -6.79 -3.98
CA GLU A 307 21.00 -5.49 -3.54
C GLU A 307 19.89 -4.97 -4.49
N PRO A 308 18.73 -4.51 -3.96
CA PRO A 308 17.65 -3.99 -4.79
C PRO A 308 18.04 -2.66 -5.46
N LYS A 309 17.33 -2.32 -6.55
CA LYS A 309 17.45 -0.99 -7.15
C LYS A 309 17.16 0.08 -6.09
N LYS A 310 17.93 1.16 -6.09
CA LYS A 310 17.74 2.27 -5.14
C LYS A 310 16.40 2.99 -5.31
N PHE A 311 15.85 2.96 -6.52
CA PHE A 311 14.60 3.61 -6.84
C PHE A 311 13.81 2.79 -7.88
N VAL A 312 12.57 2.47 -7.53
CA VAL A 312 11.59 1.85 -8.43
C VAL A 312 10.33 2.70 -8.41
N GLU A 313 9.98 3.24 -9.57
CA GLU A 313 8.78 4.05 -9.75
C GLU A 313 7.70 3.24 -10.49
N VAL A 314 6.53 3.11 -9.86
CA VAL A 314 5.37 2.40 -10.42
C VAL A 314 4.55 3.38 -11.23
N THR A 315 4.59 3.24 -12.55
CA THR A 315 3.88 4.12 -13.51
C THR A 315 2.60 3.49 -14.05
N ASP A 316 2.48 2.16 -13.95
CA ASP A 316 1.32 1.42 -14.48
C ASP A 316 0.09 1.68 -13.63
N VAL A 317 -0.87 2.41 -14.20
CA VAL A 317 -2.16 2.70 -13.58
C VAL A 317 -3.29 2.51 -14.58
N VAL A 318 -4.42 2.00 -14.12
CA VAL A 318 -5.66 1.88 -14.91
C VAL A 318 -6.78 2.66 -14.23
N LEU A 319 -7.58 3.39 -15.02
CA LEU A 319 -8.81 3.99 -14.50
C LEU A 319 -9.86 2.89 -14.35
N ILE A 320 -10.28 2.64 -13.11
CA ILE A 320 -11.41 1.79 -12.79
C ILE A 320 -12.65 2.65 -12.55
N THR A 321 -13.76 2.20 -13.10
CA THR A 321 -15.08 2.82 -12.99
C THR A 321 -16.10 1.76 -12.61
N ARG A 322 -17.36 2.17 -12.44
CA ARG A 322 -18.46 1.22 -12.14
C ARG A 322 -18.62 0.11 -13.19
N GLU A 323 -18.24 0.39 -14.44
CA GLU A 323 -18.40 -0.55 -15.55
C GLU A 323 -17.30 -1.62 -15.58
N ASN A 324 -16.05 -1.27 -15.18
CA ASN A 324 -14.89 -2.12 -15.42
C ASN A 324 -14.15 -2.59 -14.15
N TYR A 325 -14.44 -2.03 -12.94
CA TYR A 325 -13.63 -2.29 -11.74
C TYR A 325 -13.44 -3.77 -11.43
N LYS A 326 -14.49 -4.60 -11.54
CA LYS A 326 -14.40 -6.05 -11.26
C LYS A 326 -13.40 -6.77 -12.18
N ALA A 327 -13.42 -6.42 -13.47
CA ALA A 327 -12.53 -7.01 -14.45
C ALA A 327 -11.07 -6.55 -14.23
N GLU A 328 -10.88 -5.27 -13.95
CA GLU A 328 -9.54 -4.72 -13.75
C GLU A 328 -8.91 -5.18 -12.43
N LEU A 329 -9.68 -5.26 -11.33
CA LEU A 329 -9.22 -5.85 -10.07
C LEU A 329 -8.79 -7.31 -10.28
N LYS A 330 -9.61 -8.13 -10.94
CA LYS A 330 -9.27 -9.52 -11.23
C LYS A 330 -7.97 -9.64 -12.04
N LYS A 331 -7.73 -8.77 -13.03
CA LYS A 331 -6.47 -8.75 -13.80
C LYS A 331 -5.25 -8.46 -12.93
N LYS A 332 -5.42 -7.64 -11.89
CA LYS A 332 -4.36 -7.29 -10.92
C LYS A 332 -4.21 -8.32 -9.78
N GLY A 333 -5.03 -9.39 -9.77
CA GLY A 333 -4.96 -10.45 -8.75
C GLY A 333 -5.65 -10.09 -7.43
N LEU A 334 -6.62 -9.18 -7.50
CA LEU A 334 -7.44 -8.64 -6.41
C LEU A 334 -8.86 -9.22 -6.42
#